data_eda80d1c6e700fed915b9bc1c0268062
#
_entry.id   eda80d1c6e700fed915b9bc1c0268062
#
_cell.length_a   1.000
_cell.length_b   1.000
_cell.length_c   1.000
_cell.angle_alpha   90.00
_cell.angle_beta   90.00
_cell.angle_gamma   90.00
#
_symmetry.space_group_name_H-M   'P 1'
#
loop_
_entity.id
_entity.type
_entity.pdbx_description
1 polymer ?
#
loop_
_entity_poly.entity_id
_entity_poly.type
_entity_poly.pdbx_seq_one_letter_code
_entity_poly.pdbx_strand_id
1 'polypeptide(L)'
;MPKPSRPPFRCSECGWETAKWVGRCGECQAWGSVAEAAAPATRAAAAPVTRAAVPIGHVSVEDSTFRSSGVPELDRVLGGGLVPGAAILLAGEPGVGKSTLLLEVAAQTARYQRRTLYVTGEESASQVRLRADRTGGVHDELFLAAETDLGAVLTHIEQVRPTLLVVDSVQTIGASGVEGVPGGVTQVREVAAALVRVAKTRNITTVMVGHVTKDGSIAGPRVLEHVVDGVLHFEGDRNSRFRMVRAMKNRFGPIDEVGCFDLSSEGISAVTDPTGLFVENHHAHVPGTCVAVTMEGRRPLLAEVQALATPTASERPRRTTSGLDGSRVAMVLAVLQQHCGIRLHAHDVFASTVGGARLSEPASDLAVAVSLASATAGRPVPAGVVAMGEIGLAGELRRVRDLPQRIAEAARLGFRVAVVPMEPGERIPGNLRPVDHVHPVPSVDGMRVVGVPDITAALQVLKLSRAEQGPRPV
;
A
#
# COMPACT_ATOMS: atom_id res chain seq x y z
N MET A 1 -15.59 13.64 64.54
CA MET A 1 -15.23 14.78 63.68
C MET A 1 -15.82 14.50 62.30
N PRO A 2 -16.66 15.38 61.73
CA PRO A 2 -17.19 15.15 60.39
C PRO A 2 -16.04 15.28 59.36
N LYS A 3 -15.98 14.32 58.41
CA LYS A 3 -15.04 14.40 57.29
C LYS A 3 -15.31 15.69 56.48
N PRO A 4 -14.26 16.44 56.04
CA PRO A 4 -14.48 17.59 55.21
C PRO A 4 -15.15 17.14 53.92
N SER A 5 -16.36 17.66 53.63
CA SER A 5 -17.04 17.44 52.38
C SER A 5 -16.25 18.15 51.30
N ARG A 6 -15.78 17.39 50.30
CA ARG A 6 -15.20 18.00 49.09
C ARG A 6 -16.24 18.86 48.38
N PRO A 7 -15.84 20.01 47.84
CA PRO A 7 -16.75 20.88 47.08
C PRO A 7 -17.30 20.11 45.87
N PRO A 8 -18.62 20.20 45.63
CA PRO A 8 -19.30 19.42 44.59
C PRO A 8 -19.02 19.86 43.15
N PHE A 9 -18.40 21.02 42.93
CA PHE A 9 -18.14 21.60 41.61
C PHE A 9 -16.68 21.98 41.44
N ARG A 10 -16.14 21.72 40.20
CA ARG A 10 -14.75 22.01 39.83
C ARG A 10 -14.68 22.61 38.42
N CYS A 11 -13.80 23.59 38.23
CA CYS A 11 -13.51 24.14 36.91
C CYS A 11 -12.62 23.20 36.09
N SER A 12 -13.01 22.89 34.86
CA SER A 12 -12.25 22.03 33.93
C SER A 12 -10.96 22.68 33.44
N GLU A 13 -10.91 24.02 33.41
CA GLU A 13 -9.77 24.80 32.89
C GLU A 13 -8.66 25.02 33.91
N CYS A 14 -9.00 25.46 35.14
CA CYS A 14 -7.99 25.83 36.15
C CYS A 14 -8.01 24.95 37.40
N GLY A 15 -9.00 24.05 37.56
CA GLY A 15 -9.12 23.18 38.70
C GLY A 15 -9.72 23.84 39.95
N TRP A 16 -10.16 25.11 39.89
CA TRP A 16 -10.80 25.82 41.01
C TRP A 16 -12.04 25.07 41.49
N GLU A 17 -12.19 24.94 42.79
CA GLU A 17 -13.28 24.19 43.43
C GLU A 17 -14.25 25.12 44.17
N THR A 18 -15.56 24.81 44.05
CA THR A 18 -16.62 25.61 44.71
C THR A 18 -17.77 24.75 45.23
N ALA A 19 -18.45 25.19 46.26
CA ALA A 19 -19.58 24.49 46.87
C ALA A 19 -20.90 24.68 46.09
N LYS A 20 -20.99 25.64 45.16
CA LYS A 20 -22.18 25.93 44.35
C LYS A 20 -21.81 26.02 42.88
N TRP A 21 -22.70 25.53 42.02
CA TRP A 21 -22.54 25.74 40.60
C TRP A 21 -22.57 27.22 40.24
N VAL A 22 -21.63 27.65 39.42
CA VAL A 22 -21.52 29.02 38.89
C VAL A 22 -21.26 28.94 37.39
N GLY A 23 -21.94 29.75 36.59
CA GLY A 23 -21.80 29.76 35.13
C GLY A 23 -20.44 30.29 34.63
N ARG A 24 -19.67 30.97 35.52
CA ARG A 24 -18.35 31.53 35.24
C ARG A 24 -17.41 31.20 36.37
N CYS A 25 -16.22 30.68 36.06
CA CYS A 25 -15.20 30.37 37.07
C CYS A 25 -14.75 31.63 37.83
N GLY A 26 -14.68 31.52 39.15
CA GLY A 26 -14.25 32.66 40.00
C GLY A 26 -12.77 32.97 39.85
N GLU A 27 -11.93 32.01 39.44
CA GLU A 27 -10.46 32.15 39.34
C GLU A 27 -10.06 32.51 37.88
N CYS A 28 -10.31 31.66 36.91
CA CYS A 28 -9.86 31.86 35.51
C CYS A 28 -10.87 32.60 34.64
N GLN A 29 -12.03 32.94 35.16
CA GLN A 29 -13.11 33.67 34.46
C GLN A 29 -13.71 32.97 33.25
N ALA A 30 -13.36 31.72 32.97
CA ALA A 30 -13.91 30.94 31.85
C ALA A 30 -15.41 30.63 32.05
N TRP A 31 -16.21 30.80 30.98
CA TRP A 31 -17.64 30.55 31.00
C TRP A 31 -17.94 29.05 30.73
N GLY A 32 -18.92 28.51 31.44
CA GLY A 32 -19.34 27.11 31.22
C GLY A 32 -18.33 26.03 31.65
N SER A 33 -17.23 26.45 32.30
CA SER A 33 -16.14 25.55 32.69
C SER A 33 -16.30 24.88 34.06
N VAL A 34 -17.35 25.25 34.83
CA VAL A 34 -17.57 24.69 36.17
C VAL A 34 -18.63 23.58 36.06
N ALA A 35 -18.17 22.37 36.25
CA ALA A 35 -19.00 21.16 36.23
C ALA A 35 -18.98 20.46 37.62
N GLU A 36 -19.96 19.57 37.80
CA GLU A 36 -20.02 18.72 39.00
C GLU A 36 -18.70 17.90 39.12
N ALA A 37 -18.01 18.01 40.26
CA ALA A 37 -16.79 17.24 40.46
C ALA A 37 -17.13 15.76 40.42
N ALA A 38 -16.70 15.06 39.38
CA ALA A 38 -16.88 13.63 39.27
C ALA A 38 -16.35 12.95 40.55
N ALA A 39 -17.11 12.01 41.06
CA ALA A 39 -16.65 11.20 42.20
C ALA A 39 -15.26 10.65 41.87
N PRO A 40 -14.31 10.63 42.85
CA PRO A 40 -12.97 10.12 42.57
C PRO A 40 -13.10 8.76 41.92
N ALA A 41 -12.52 8.62 40.72
CA ALA A 41 -12.48 7.34 40.03
C ALA A 41 -12.02 6.29 41.04
N THR A 42 -12.88 5.33 41.34
CA THR A 42 -12.55 4.22 42.25
C THR A 42 -11.24 3.64 41.76
N ARG A 43 -10.20 3.67 42.60
CA ARG A 43 -8.94 2.98 42.32
C ARG A 43 -9.29 1.58 41.86
N ALA A 44 -8.82 1.18 40.70
CA ALA A 44 -9.04 -0.15 40.17
C ALA A 44 -8.66 -1.15 41.29
N ALA A 45 -9.67 -1.84 41.84
CA ALA A 45 -9.44 -2.90 42.80
C ALA A 45 -9.02 -4.17 42.07
N ALA A 46 -8.15 -4.96 42.69
CA ALA A 46 -7.81 -6.27 42.15
C ALA A 46 -9.11 -7.13 42.00
N ALA A 47 -9.30 -7.66 40.79
CA ALA A 47 -10.41 -8.55 40.47
C ALA A 47 -9.92 -9.99 40.34
N PRO A 48 -10.78 -11.00 40.50
CA PRO A 48 -10.42 -12.38 40.26
C PRO A 48 -9.93 -12.59 38.83
N VAL A 49 -8.82 -13.29 38.66
CA VAL A 49 -8.27 -13.62 37.34
C VAL A 49 -9.06 -14.77 36.71
N THR A 50 -9.39 -14.66 35.43
CA THR A 50 -10.05 -15.72 34.64
C THR A 50 -9.08 -16.81 34.22
N ARG A 51 -7.80 -16.51 34.11
CA ARG A 51 -6.69 -17.45 33.85
C ARG A 51 -5.48 -17.05 34.66
N ALA A 52 -4.85 -18.00 35.33
CA ALA A 52 -3.60 -17.79 36.04
C ALA A 52 -2.46 -17.44 35.00
N ALA A 53 -1.55 -16.57 35.42
CA ALA A 53 -0.34 -16.34 34.64
C ALA A 53 0.50 -17.63 34.60
N VAL A 54 1.02 -17.95 33.41
CA VAL A 54 1.92 -19.10 33.21
C VAL A 54 3.25 -18.61 32.61
N PRO A 55 4.36 -19.30 32.89
CA PRO A 55 5.63 -19.00 32.25
C PRO A 55 5.49 -19.04 30.71
N ILE A 56 6.11 -18.09 29.99
CA ILE A 56 5.97 -17.97 28.54
C ILE A 56 6.34 -19.27 27.79
N GLY A 57 7.32 -19.99 28.26
CA GLY A 57 7.72 -21.30 27.69
C GLY A 57 6.70 -22.42 27.82
N HIS A 58 5.67 -22.25 28.67
CA HIS A 58 4.57 -23.20 28.84
C HIS A 58 3.32 -22.82 28.04
N VAL A 59 3.35 -21.69 27.32
CA VAL A 59 2.27 -21.30 26.42
C VAL A 59 2.39 -22.10 25.12
N SER A 60 1.35 -22.87 24.78
CA SER A 60 1.32 -23.60 23.50
C SER A 60 1.30 -22.62 22.33
N VAL A 61 2.16 -22.83 21.35
CA VAL A 61 2.19 -22.08 20.08
C VAL A 61 1.47 -22.79 18.95
N GLU A 62 1.02 -24.04 19.17
CA GLU A 62 0.34 -24.84 18.14
C GLU A 62 -0.95 -24.21 17.64
N ASP A 63 -1.68 -23.51 18.51
CA ASP A 63 -2.90 -22.78 18.16
C ASP A 63 -2.64 -21.47 17.39
N SER A 64 -1.39 -21.05 17.25
CA SER A 64 -1.00 -19.77 16.63
C SER A 64 -0.31 -19.96 15.27
N THR A 65 -0.35 -21.16 14.69
CA THR A 65 0.24 -21.44 13.38
C THR A 65 -0.55 -20.78 12.26
N PHE A 66 0.17 -20.26 11.26
CA PHE A 66 -0.44 -19.70 10.06
C PHE A 66 -1.30 -20.73 9.33
N ARG A 67 -2.44 -20.29 8.86
CA ARG A 67 -3.34 -21.05 8.00
C ARG A 67 -3.49 -20.33 6.69
N SER A 68 -3.23 -21.00 5.56
CA SER A 68 -3.43 -20.38 4.27
C SER A 68 -4.86 -19.86 4.11
N SER A 69 -4.98 -18.65 3.57
CA SER A 69 -6.26 -18.06 3.18
C SER A 69 -6.78 -18.65 1.85
N GLY A 70 -5.95 -19.44 1.16
CA GLY A 70 -6.20 -19.90 -0.21
C GLY A 70 -5.91 -18.87 -1.28
N VAL A 71 -5.42 -17.69 -0.89
CA VAL A 71 -5.05 -16.58 -1.78
C VAL A 71 -3.59 -16.22 -1.54
N PRO A 72 -2.65 -16.74 -2.36
CA PRO A 72 -1.20 -16.66 -2.08
C PRO A 72 -0.67 -15.23 -1.90
N GLU A 73 -1.17 -14.29 -2.68
CA GLU A 73 -0.74 -12.88 -2.59
C GLU A 73 -1.26 -12.20 -1.30
N LEU A 74 -2.38 -12.66 -0.73
CA LEU A 74 -2.84 -12.21 0.59
C LEU A 74 -2.00 -12.86 1.70
N ASP A 75 -1.71 -14.16 1.58
CA ASP A 75 -0.87 -14.88 2.53
C ASP A 75 0.53 -14.25 2.64
N ARG A 76 1.10 -13.80 1.51
CA ARG A 76 2.35 -13.03 1.46
C ARG A 76 2.28 -11.79 2.34
N VAL A 77 1.25 -10.95 2.16
CA VAL A 77 1.08 -9.69 2.92
C VAL A 77 0.84 -9.96 4.40
N LEU A 78 0.16 -11.05 4.72
CA LEU A 78 -0.09 -11.46 6.10
C LEU A 78 1.14 -12.06 6.79
N GLY A 79 2.21 -12.37 6.04
CA GLY A 79 3.43 -12.97 6.57
C GLY A 79 3.38 -14.51 6.66
N GLY A 80 2.45 -15.14 5.93
CA GLY A 80 2.30 -16.61 5.86
C GLY A 80 0.85 -17.10 5.89
N GLY A 81 -0.11 -16.23 6.12
CA GLY A 81 -1.54 -16.54 6.12
C GLY A 81 -2.32 -16.02 7.32
N LEU A 82 -3.47 -16.59 7.54
CA LEU A 82 -4.39 -16.23 8.62
C LEU A 82 -3.93 -16.83 9.94
N VAL A 83 -3.84 -16.03 11.00
CA VAL A 83 -3.51 -16.48 12.35
C VAL A 83 -4.80 -16.64 13.16
N PRO A 84 -5.05 -17.79 13.81
CA PRO A 84 -6.19 -17.97 14.69
C PRO A 84 -6.25 -16.91 15.80
N GLY A 85 -7.43 -16.36 16.04
CA GLY A 85 -7.61 -15.29 17.02
C GLY A 85 -7.11 -13.90 16.58
N ALA A 86 -6.54 -13.77 15.38
CA ALA A 86 -6.15 -12.48 14.83
C ALA A 86 -7.37 -11.65 14.42
N ALA A 87 -7.30 -10.34 14.67
CA ALA A 87 -8.25 -9.37 14.17
C ALA A 87 -7.56 -8.45 13.14
N ILE A 88 -8.06 -8.44 11.91
CA ILE A 88 -7.49 -7.75 10.77
C ILE A 88 -8.50 -6.75 10.23
N LEU A 89 -8.06 -5.53 9.93
CA LEU A 89 -8.84 -4.51 9.24
C LEU A 89 -8.37 -4.42 7.79
N LEU A 90 -9.26 -4.61 6.84
CA LEU A 90 -9.04 -4.33 5.42
C LEU A 90 -9.66 -2.98 5.07
N ALA A 91 -8.83 -1.97 4.92
CA ALA A 91 -9.22 -0.60 4.60
C ALA A 91 -8.99 -0.29 3.12
N GLY A 92 -9.73 0.67 2.56
CA GLY A 92 -9.54 1.12 1.18
C GLY A 92 -10.75 1.89 0.66
N GLU A 93 -10.59 2.55 -0.50
CA GLU A 93 -11.68 3.32 -1.13
C GLU A 93 -12.90 2.43 -1.46
N PRO A 94 -14.13 3.01 -1.48
CA PRO A 94 -15.30 2.31 -1.99
C PRO A 94 -15.11 1.87 -3.46
N GLY A 95 -15.53 0.65 -3.77
CA GLY A 95 -15.46 0.10 -5.13
C GLY A 95 -14.10 -0.44 -5.56
N VAL A 96 -13.07 -0.43 -4.69
CA VAL A 96 -11.73 -0.97 -5.03
C VAL A 96 -11.69 -2.51 -5.13
N GLY A 97 -12.70 -3.22 -4.59
CA GLY A 97 -12.80 -4.68 -4.65
C GLY A 97 -12.64 -5.41 -3.32
N LYS A 98 -12.70 -4.71 -2.15
CA LYS A 98 -12.53 -5.32 -0.82
C LYS A 98 -13.47 -6.50 -0.58
N SER A 99 -14.77 -6.30 -0.80
CA SER A 99 -15.81 -7.32 -0.63
C SER A 99 -15.61 -8.51 -1.55
N THR A 100 -15.10 -8.28 -2.78
CA THR A 100 -14.79 -9.35 -3.74
C THR A 100 -13.61 -10.19 -3.25
N LEU A 101 -12.53 -9.54 -2.77
CA LEU A 101 -11.37 -10.24 -2.20
C LEU A 101 -11.77 -11.08 -0.98
N LEU A 102 -12.55 -10.50 -0.06
CA LEU A 102 -12.92 -11.22 1.16
C LEU A 102 -13.93 -12.34 0.91
N LEU A 103 -14.78 -12.21 -0.09
CA LEU A 103 -15.66 -13.31 -0.51
C LEU A 103 -14.84 -14.47 -1.11
N GLU A 104 -13.81 -14.18 -1.90
CA GLU A 104 -12.89 -15.18 -2.42
C GLU A 104 -12.12 -15.88 -1.27
N VAL A 105 -11.57 -15.12 -0.33
CA VAL A 105 -10.90 -15.68 0.87
C VAL A 105 -11.84 -16.57 1.69
N ALA A 106 -13.10 -16.12 1.87
CA ALA A 106 -14.12 -16.88 2.58
C ALA A 106 -14.44 -18.20 1.86
N ALA A 107 -14.60 -18.15 0.54
CA ALA A 107 -14.86 -19.34 -0.28
C ALA A 107 -13.68 -20.32 -0.29
N GLN A 108 -12.45 -19.82 -0.44
CA GLN A 108 -11.25 -20.66 -0.40
C GLN A 108 -11.08 -21.33 0.97
N THR A 109 -11.31 -20.57 2.07
CA THR A 109 -11.25 -21.12 3.43
C THR A 109 -12.31 -22.22 3.62
N ALA A 110 -13.53 -22.03 3.10
CA ALA A 110 -14.59 -23.02 3.17
C ALA A 110 -14.25 -24.30 2.36
N ARG A 111 -13.59 -24.18 1.21
CA ARG A 111 -13.08 -25.32 0.41
C ARG A 111 -12.07 -26.19 1.20
N TYR A 112 -11.34 -25.62 2.13
CA TYR A 112 -10.48 -26.36 3.07
C TYR A 112 -11.27 -26.96 4.24
N GLN A 113 -12.60 -27.10 4.14
CA GLN A 113 -13.50 -27.64 5.16
C GLN A 113 -13.43 -26.86 6.48
N ARG A 114 -13.19 -25.55 6.39
CA ARG A 114 -13.14 -24.64 7.54
C ARG A 114 -14.38 -23.76 7.53
N ARG A 115 -15.20 -23.86 8.57
CA ARG A 115 -16.41 -23.06 8.70
C ARG A 115 -16.07 -21.58 8.65
N THR A 116 -16.69 -20.89 7.72
CA THR A 116 -16.53 -19.46 7.50
C THR A 116 -17.87 -18.77 7.64
N LEU A 117 -17.95 -17.70 8.41
CA LEU A 117 -19.13 -16.85 8.51
C LEU A 117 -18.85 -15.51 7.84
N TYR A 118 -19.63 -15.18 6.81
CA TYR A 118 -19.61 -13.88 6.14
C TYR A 118 -20.82 -13.08 6.61
N VAL A 119 -20.59 -11.97 7.30
CA VAL A 119 -21.62 -11.03 7.76
C VAL A 119 -21.59 -9.81 6.85
N THR A 120 -22.72 -9.48 6.24
CA THR A 120 -22.91 -8.26 5.46
C THR A 120 -23.93 -7.35 6.11
N GLY A 121 -23.58 -6.08 6.24
CA GLY A 121 -24.51 -5.03 6.66
C GLY A 121 -24.86 -4.06 5.55
N GLU A 122 -24.27 -4.21 4.36
CA GLU A 122 -24.47 -3.33 3.20
C GLU A 122 -25.33 -3.95 2.11
N GLU A 123 -25.16 -5.24 1.88
CA GLU A 123 -25.84 -5.96 0.81
C GLU A 123 -26.82 -7.00 1.36
N SER A 124 -27.86 -7.28 0.60
CA SER A 124 -28.76 -8.40 0.93
C SER A 124 -28.09 -9.74 0.72
N ALA A 125 -28.55 -10.77 1.40
CA ALA A 125 -28.06 -12.13 1.24
C ALA A 125 -28.11 -12.64 -0.21
N SER A 126 -29.15 -12.26 -0.97
CA SER A 126 -29.29 -12.60 -2.39
C SER A 126 -28.24 -11.93 -3.28
N GLN A 127 -27.85 -10.68 -2.98
CA GLN A 127 -26.82 -9.96 -3.75
C GLN A 127 -25.44 -10.59 -3.51
N VAL A 128 -25.09 -10.91 -2.26
CA VAL A 128 -23.83 -11.61 -1.94
C VAL A 128 -23.83 -13.00 -2.56
N ARG A 129 -24.96 -13.72 -2.50
CA ARG A 129 -25.09 -15.05 -3.13
C ARG A 129 -24.87 -14.98 -4.64
N LEU A 130 -25.46 -14.02 -5.33
CA LEU A 130 -25.28 -13.83 -6.76
C LEU A 130 -23.80 -13.57 -7.14
N ARG A 131 -23.10 -12.82 -6.29
CA ARG A 131 -21.67 -12.60 -6.46
C ARG A 131 -20.87 -13.90 -6.23
N ALA A 132 -21.20 -14.65 -5.18
CA ALA A 132 -20.58 -15.95 -4.91
C ALA A 132 -20.78 -16.95 -6.06
N ASP A 133 -21.98 -17.01 -6.64
CA ASP A 133 -22.25 -17.85 -7.81
C ASP A 133 -21.36 -17.47 -9.01
N ARG A 134 -21.25 -16.17 -9.29
CA ARG A 134 -20.43 -15.68 -10.41
C ARG A 134 -18.95 -15.99 -10.24
N THR A 135 -18.43 -15.95 -9.02
CA THR A 135 -17.00 -16.23 -8.72
C THR A 135 -16.74 -17.71 -8.39
N GLY A 136 -17.76 -18.58 -8.48
CA GLY A 136 -17.63 -19.99 -8.10
C GLY A 136 -17.38 -20.19 -6.59
N GLY A 137 -17.72 -19.19 -5.77
CA GLY A 137 -17.44 -19.16 -4.34
C GLY A 137 -18.49 -19.83 -3.45
N VAL A 138 -19.45 -20.55 -4.01
CA VAL A 138 -20.51 -21.22 -3.23
C VAL A 138 -19.97 -22.50 -2.61
N HIS A 139 -20.14 -22.65 -1.30
CA HIS A 139 -19.71 -23.84 -0.54
C HIS A 139 -20.56 -24.03 0.71
N ASP A 140 -20.80 -25.28 1.15
CA ASP A 140 -21.63 -25.59 2.30
C ASP A 140 -21.04 -25.12 3.64
N GLU A 141 -19.71 -25.02 3.75
CA GLU A 141 -19.03 -24.47 4.93
C GLU A 141 -18.91 -22.93 4.90
N LEU A 142 -19.48 -22.23 3.90
CA LEU A 142 -19.59 -20.79 3.82
C LEU A 142 -20.98 -20.33 4.23
N PHE A 143 -21.10 -19.85 5.46
CA PHE A 143 -22.35 -19.32 6.05
C PHE A 143 -22.45 -17.81 5.78
N LEU A 144 -23.64 -17.35 5.44
CA LEU A 144 -23.93 -15.95 5.16
C LEU A 144 -24.99 -15.41 6.10
N ALA A 145 -24.74 -14.28 6.75
CA ALA A 145 -25.71 -13.53 7.53
C ALA A 145 -25.81 -12.08 7.03
N ALA A 146 -27.02 -11.61 6.76
CA ALA A 146 -27.30 -10.21 6.44
C ALA A 146 -27.81 -9.53 7.70
N GLU A 147 -26.92 -8.89 8.48
CA GLU A 147 -27.20 -8.36 9.81
C GLU A 147 -26.53 -7.01 10.03
N THR A 148 -27.23 -6.16 10.78
CA THR A 148 -26.74 -4.84 11.18
C THR A 148 -26.71 -4.63 12.70
N ASP A 149 -27.17 -5.60 13.49
CA ASP A 149 -27.11 -5.59 14.96
C ASP A 149 -25.98 -6.47 15.48
N LEU A 150 -25.13 -5.92 16.33
CA LEU A 150 -24.00 -6.64 16.92
C LEU A 150 -24.45 -7.86 17.73
N GLY A 151 -25.55 -7.76 18.45
CA GLY A 151 -26.09 -8.88 19.26
C GLY A 151 -26.48 -10.07 18.38
N ALA A 152 -27.12 -9.80 17.23
CA ALA A 152 -27.45 -10.82 16.24
C ALA A 152 -26.19 -11.44 15.64
N VAL A 153 -25.19 -10.62 15.29
CA VAL A 153 -23.88 -11.11 14.80
C VAL A 153 -23.22 -12.05 15.81
N LEU A 154 -23.19 -11.68 17.09
CA LEU A 154 -22.62 -12.52 18.15
C LEU A 154 -23.38 -13.85 18.30
N THR A 155 -24.71 -13.85 18.15
CA THR A 155 -25.53 -15.06 18.15
C THR A 155 -25.18 -15.98 16.98
N HIS A 156 -25.03 -15.44 15.78
CA HIS A 156 -24.57 -16.22 14.60
C HIS A 156 -23.19 -16.84 14.82
N ILE A 157 -22.25 -16.11 15.41
CA ILE A 157 -20.91 -16.64 15.75
C ILE A 157 -21.02 -17.84 16.71
N GLU A 158 -21.93 -17.79 17.69
CA GLU A 158 -22.14 -18.89 18.64
C GLU A 158 -22.73 -20.14 18.00
N GLN A 159 -23.69 -19.94 17.09
CA GLN A 159 -24.36 -21.02 16.36
C GLN A 159 -23.44 -21.69 15.33
N VAL A 160 -22.78 -20.89 14.48
CA VAL A 160 -21.94 -21.38 13.38
C VAL A 160 -20.59 -21.91 13.90
N ARG A 161 -20.01 -21.27 14.92
CA ARG A 161 -18.66 -21.55 15.44
C ARG A 161 -17.61 -21.51 14.34
N PRO A 162 -17.48 -20.38 13.63
CA PRO A 162 -16.60 -20.29 12.48
C PRO A 162 -15.13 -20.27 12.90
N THR A 163 -14.24 -20.67 12.00
CA THR A 163 -12.79 -20.46 12.12
C THR A 163 -12.33 -19.14 11.49
N LEU A 164 -13.10 -18.65 10.50
CA LEU A 164 -12.95 -17.35 9.88
C LEU A 164 -14.26 -16.59 9.93
N LEU A 165 -14.22 -15.37 10.45
CA LEU A 165 -15.31 -14.39 10.43
C LEU A 165 -14.92 -13.24 9.50
N VAL A 166 -15.78 -12.93 8.55
CA VAL A 166 -15.70 -11.72 7.71
C VAL A 166 -16.85 -10.79 8.07
N VAL A 167 -16.58 -9.51 8.30
CA VAL A 167 -17.60 -8.48 8.57
C VAL A 167 -17.49 -7.36 7.55
N ASP A 168 -18.49 -7.22 6.68
CA ASP A 168 -18.51 -6.29 5.56
C ASP A 168 -19.78 -5.40 5.58
N SER A 169 -19.70 -4.20 6.16
CA SER A 169 -18.57 -3.52 6.80
C SER A 169 -18.80 -3.27 8.29
N VAL A 170 -17.73 -2.99 9.04
CA VAL A 170 -17.85 -2.66 10.46
C VAL A 170 -18.64 -1.37 10.72
N GLN A 171 -18.73 -0.49 9.73
CA GLN A 171 -19.49 0.77 9.81
C GLN A 171 -21.00 0.57 9.78
N THR A 172 -21.48 -0.51 9.22
CA THR A 172 -22.94 -0.79 9.11
C THR A 172 -23.52 -1.51 10.31
N ILE A 173 -22.64 -2.07 11.17
CA ILE A 173 -23.05 -2.76 12.37
C ILE A 173 -23.26 -1.74 13.50
N GLY A 174 -24.43 -1.82 14.16
CA GLY A 174 -24.76 -1.05 15.36
C GLY A 174 -24.68 -1.88 16.62
N ALA A 175 -24.29 -1.25 17.72
CA ALA A 175 -24.30 -1.84 19.05
C ALA A 175 -25.40 -1.22 19.89
N SER A 176 -26.38 -2.03 20.31
CA SER A 176 -27.47 -1.59 21.19
C SER A 176 -26.92 -1.13 22.54
N GLY A 177 -27.39 0.01 23.07
CA GLY A 177 -26.91 0.57 24.33
C GLY A 177 -25.64 1.43 24.24
N VAL A 178 -25.07 1.62 23.05
CA VAL A 178 -23.97 2.54 22.77
C VAL A 178 -24.53 3.79 22.11
N GLU A 179 -24.16 4.97 22.59
CA GLU A 179 -24.59 6.25 22.03
C GLU A 179 -24.06 6.47 20.59
N GLY A 180 -24.87 7.13 19.78
CA GLY A 180 -24.53 7.50 18.41
C GLY A 180 -25.22 6.62 17.35
N VAL A 181 -25.10 7.06 16.10
CA VAL A 181 -25.66 6.33 14.94
C VAL A 181 -24.66 5.28 14.45
N PRO A 182 -25.12 4.17 13.84
CA PRO A 182 -24.23 3.23 13.14
C PRO A 182 -23.30 3.97 12.17
N GLY A 183 -22.03 3.56 12.12
CA GLY A 183 -20.98 4.26 11.34
C GLY A 183 -20.32 5.43 12.06
N GLY A 184 -20.88 5.93 13.16
CA GLY A 184 -20.21 6.93 14.01
C GLY A 184 -18.99 6.34 14.74
N VAL A 185 -18.01 7.19 15.06
CA VAL A 185 -16.71 6.78 15.63
C VAL A 185 -16.88 5.92 16.88
N THR A 186 -17.76 6.32 17.81
CA THR A 186 -18.03 5.58 19.05
C THR A 186 -18.58 4.19 18.77
N GLN A 187 -19.62 4.11 17.92
CA GLN A 187 -20.23 2.87 17.51
C GLN A 187 -19.25 1.91 16.85
N VAL A 188 -18.52 2.38 15.85
CA VAL A 188 -17.51 1.59 15.12
C VAL A 188 -16.42 1.05 16.06
N ARG A 189 -15.97 1.88 17.00
CA ARG A 189 -14.98 1.45 18.00
C ARG A 189 -15.50 0.35 18.92
N GLU A 190 -16.72 0.49 19.43
CA GLU A 190 -17.31 -0.50 20.33
C GLU A 190 -17.61 -1.82 19.61
N VAL A 191 -18.14 -1.76 18.38
CA VAL A 191 -18.36 -2.94 17.55
C VAL A 191 -17.04 -3.67 17.29
N ALA A 192 -16.01 -2.96 16.85
CA ALA A 192 -14.70 -3.55 16.60
C ALA A 192 -14.09 -4.13 17.87
N ALA A 193 -14.17 -3.44 19.02
CA ALA A 193 -13.66 -3.94 20.28
C ALA A 193 -14.37 -5.23 20.73
N ALA A 194 -15.69 -5.34 20.53
CA ALA A 194 -16.44 -6.55 20.80
C ALA A 194 -16.03 -7.71 19.90
N LEU A 195 -15.89 -7.46 18.58
CA LEU A 195 -15.46 -8.48 17.61
C LEU A 195 -14.01 -8.95 17.89
N VAL A 196 -13.10 -8.03 18.23
CA VAL A 196 -11.72 -8.38 18.64
C VAL A 196 -11.71 -9.24 19.90
N ARG A 197 -12.56 -8.93 20.87
CA ARG A 197 -12.69 -9.73 22.11
C ARG A 197 -13.15 -11.15 21.79
N VAL A 198 -14.15 -11.30 20.92
CA VAL A 198 -14.65 -12.62 20.49
C VAL A 198 -13.57 -13.35 19.68
N ALA A 199 -12.89 -12.69 18.77
CA ALA A 199 -11.76 -13.26 18.02
C ALA A 199 -10.73 -13.89 18.97
N LYS A 200 -10.27 -13.14 19.97
CA LYS A 200 -9.26 -13.57 20.95
C LYS A 200 -9.76 -14.70 21.87
N THR A 201 -11.00 -14.61 22.37
CA THR A 201 -11.53 -15.58 23.32
C THR A 201 -11.92 -16.90 22.68
N ARG A 202 -12.34 -16.87 21.42
CA ARG A 202 -12.82 -18.04 20.67
C ARG A 202 -11.83 -18.55 19.62
N ASN A 203 -10.67 -17.94 19.53
CA ASN A 203 -9.62 -18.28 18.58
C ASN A 203 -10.09 -18.22 17.10
N ILE A 204 -10.95 -17.24 16.78
CA ILE A 204 -11.52 -17.01 15.45
C ILE A 204 -10.72 -15.94 14.73
N THR A 205 -10.17 -16.24 13.54
CA THR A 205 -9.62 -15.20 12.69
C THR A 205 -10.75 -14.28 12.23
N THR A 206 -10.64 -12.98 12.48
CA THR A 206 -11.68 -12.00 12.14
C THR A 206 -11.13 -10.96 11.20
N VAL A 207 -11.74 -10.81 10.02
CA VAL A 207 -11.40 -9.77 9.04
C VAL A 207 -12.59 -8.82 8.93
N MET A 208 -12.31 -7.54 9.21
CA MET A 208 -13.30 -6.46 9.15
C MET A 208 -13.01 -5.56 7.98
N VAL A 209 -14.03 -5.19 7.20
CA VAL A 209 -13.92 -4.17 6.15
C VAL A 209 -14.12 -2.80 6.76
N GLY A 210 -13.25 -1.86 6.38
CA GLY A 210 -13.35 -0.45 6.70
C GLY A 210 -13.28 0.42 5.46
N HIS A 211 -14.14 1.45 5.38
CA HIS A 211 -14.11 2.42 4.29
C HIS A 211 -13.25 3.63 4.64
N VAL A 212 -12.48 4.11 3.68
CA VAL A 212 -11.64 5.31 3.76
C VAL A 212 -12.30 6.42 2.97
N THR A 213 -12.43 7.61 3.52
CA THR A 213 -12.89 8.78 2.77
C THR A 213 -11.80 9.31 1.85
N LYS A 214 -12.18 10.03 0.76
CA LYS A 214 -11.24 10.57 -0.24
C LYS A 214 -10.14 11.47 0.33
N ASP A 215 -10.38 12.09 1.46
CA ASP A 215 -9.43 13.01 2.10
C ASP A 215 -8.42 12.28 3.02
N GLY A 216 -8.40 10.94 3.02
CA GLY A 216 -7.53 10.16 3.90
C GLY A 216 -7.85 10.35 5.41
N SER A 217 -8.81 11.22 5.72
CA SER A 217 -9.31 11.44 7.06
C SER A 217 -10.50 10.50 7.29
N ILE A 218 -10.33 9.54 8.15
CA ILE A 218 -11.34 8.53 8.37
C ILE A 218 -11.90 8.66 9.76
N ALA A 219 -13.20 8.68 9.84
CA ALA A 219 -13.94 8.43 11.05
C ALA A 219 -13.87 6.95 11.52
N GLY A 220 -13.06 6.12 10.91
CA GLY A 220 -13.02 4.70 11.24
C GLY A 220 -11.63 4.06 11.37
N PRO A 221 -10.81 3.94 10.31
CA PRO A 221 -9.60 3.10 10.36
C PRO A 221 -8.55 3.60 11.34
N ARG A 222 -8.24 4.89 11.45
CA ARG A 222 -7.25 5.39 12.42
C ARG A 222 -7.62 5.06 13.87
N VAL A 223 -8.92 5.11 14.20
CA VAL A 223 -9.41 4.76 15.53
C VAL A 223 -9.29 3.26 15.79
N LEU A 224 -9.40 2.44 14.74
CA LEU A 224 -9.33 0.98 14.82
C LEU A 224 -7.90 0.44 14.76
N GLU A 225 -6.94 1.17 14.20
CA GLU A 225 -5.53 0.75 14.08
C GLU A 225 -4.92 0.27 15.40
N HIS A 226 -5.32 0.89 16.51
CA HIS A 226 -4.81 0.52 17.83
C HIS A 226 -5.49 -0.71 18.42
N VAL A 227 -6.67 -1.04 17.95
CA VAL A 227 -7.52 -2.15 18.49
C VAL A 227 -7.21 -3.46 17.78
N VAL A 228 -6.90 -3.43 16.47
CA VAL A 228 -6.67 -4.62 15.65
C VAL A 228 -5.20 -5.05 15.64
N ASP A 229 -4.94 -6.31 15.25
CA ASP A 229 -3.58 -6.87 15.14
C ASP A 229 -2.92 -6.56 13.81
N GLY A 230 -3.72 -6.47 12.74
CA GLY A 230 -3.27 -6.13 11.39
C GLY A 230 -4.17 -5.08 10.75
N VAL A 231 -3.56 -4.19 9.95
CA VAL A 231 -4.25 -3.23 9.09
C VAL A 231 -3.70 -3.39 7.69
N LEU A 232 -4.56 -3.78 6.77
CA LEU A 232 -4.26 -3.91 5.36
C LEU A 232 -4.92 -2.76 4.61
N HIS A 233 -4.19 -2.16 3.69
CA HIS A 233 -4.71 -1.13 2.79
C HIS A 233 -4.86 -1.71 1.38
N PHE A 234 -6.08 -1.64 0.85
CA PHE A 234 -6.41 -2.10 -0.49
C PHE A 234 -6.56 -0.90 -1.41
N GLU A 235 -5.70 -0.83 -2.41
CA GLU A 235 -5.60 0.31 -3.32
C GLU A 235 -5.62 -0.13 -4.79
N GLY A 236 -6.00 0.78 -5.67
CA GLY A 236 -6.00 0.55 -7.11
C GLY A 236 -6.69 1.70 -7.85
N ASP A 237 -6.28 1.94 -9.08
CA ASP A 237 -6.90 2.91 -9.97
C ASP A 237 -8.20 2.34 -10.55
N ARG A 238 -9.26 3.17 -10.65
CA ARG A 238 -10.56 2.75 -11.20
C ARG A 238 -10.49 2.39 -12.69
N ASN A 239 -9.51 2.96 -13.40
CA ASN A 239 -9.30 2.71 -14.82
C ASN A 239 -8.37 1.52 -15.11
N SER A 240 -7.81 0.91 -14.07
CA SER A 240 -6.95 -0.27 -14.15
C SER A 240 -7.63 -1.45 -13.48
N ARG A 241 -7.37 -2.66 -13.98
CA ARG A 241 -7.78 -3.90 -13.32
C ARG A 241 -6.85 -4.28 -12.17
N PHE A 242 -5.64 -3.71 -12.15
CA PHE A 242 -4.63 -4.01 -11.16
C PHE A 242 -4.99 -3.43 -9.79
N ARG A 243 -4.80 -4.26 -8.76
CA ARG A 243 -5.04 -3.92 -7.36
C ARG A 243 -3.86 -4.35 -6.52
N MET A 244 -3.60 -3.58 -5.46
CA MET A 244 -2.55 -3.90 -4.49
C MET A 244 -3.10 -3.94 -3.08
N VAL A 245 -2.59 -4.86 -2.28
CA VAL A 245 -2.81 -4.91 -0.83
C VAL A 245 -1.48 -4.69 -0.15
N ARG A 246 -1.43 -3.75 0.79
CA ARG A 246 -0.26 -3.45 1.62
C ARG A 246 -0.58 -3.62 3.09
N ALA A 247 0.36 -4.12 3.88
CA ALA A 247 0.26 -4.09 5.31
C ALA A 247 0.71 -2.71 5.85
N MET A 248 -0.19 -1.98 6.50
CA MET A 248 0.14 -0.77 7.25
C MET A 248 0.54 -1.09 8.69
N LYS A 249 0.03 -2.20 9.20
CA LYS A 249 0.34 -2.79 10.50
C LYS A 249 0.20 -4.30 10.40
N ASN A 250 1.16 -5.04 10.95
CA ASN A 250 1.09 -6.49 11.05
C ASN A 250 1.86 -6.96 12.28
N ARG A 251 1.17 -7.55 13.26
CA ARG A 251 1.80 -8.11 14.47
C ARG A 251 2.41 -9.48 14.23
N PHE A 252 2.06 -10.15 13.14
CA PHE A 252 2.42 -11.53 12.85
C PHE A 252 3.44 -11.66 11.73
N GLY A 253 3.79 -10.55 11.06
CA GLY A 253 4.71 -10.58 9.92
C GLY A 253 5.23 -9.20 9.55
N PRO A 254 5.97 -9.12 8.45
CA PRO A 254 6.51 -7.85 7.93
C PRO A 254 5.39 -6.93 7.44
N ILE A 255 5.69 -5.64 7.35
CA ILE A 255 4.78 -4.62 6.79
C ILE A 255 5.22 -4.14 5.41
N ASP A 256 6.34 -4.64 4.92
CA ASP A 256 6.97 -4.25 3.67
C ASP A 256 6.68 -5.24 2.52
N GLU A 257 5.71 -6.15 2.70
CA GLU A 257 5.21 -7.02 1.64
C GLU A 257 3.99 -6.43 0.94
N VAL A 258 3.88 -6.69 -0.36
CA VAL A 258 2.77 -6.23 -1.21
C VAL A 258 2.18 -7.41 -1.97
N GLY A 259 0.87 -7.54 -1.90
CA GLY A 259 0.10 -8.49 -2.68
C GLY A 259 -0.49 -7.83 -3.93
N CYS A 260 -0.39 -8.50 -5.06
CA CYS A 260 -0.84 -8.02 -6.35
C CYS A 260 -2.02 -8.84 -6.86
N PHE A 261 -3.04 -8.14 -7.39
CA PHE A 261 -4.29 -8.75 -7.81
C PHE A 261 -4.78 -8.17 -9.13
N ASP A 262 -5.48 -8.97 -9.92
CA ASP A 262 -6.25 -8.57 -11.08
C ASP A 262 -7.75 -8.67 -10.75
N LEU A 263 -8.47 -7.56 -10.90
CA LEU A 263 -9.91 -7.47 -10.67
C LEU A 263 -10.64 -7.47 -12.02
N SER A 264 -11.42 -8.53 -12.27
CA SER A 264 -12.20 -8.71 -13.49
C SER A 264 -13.70 -8.83 -13.22
N SER A 265 -14.48 -9.01 -14.28
CA SER A 265 -15.91 -9.36 -14.18
C SER A 265 -16.15 -10.72 -13.52
N GLU A 266 -15.18 -11.62 -13.60
CA GLU A 266 -15.26 -12.98 -13.04
C GLU A 266 -14.83 -13.04 -11.57
N GLY A 267 -14.22 -11.98 -11.04
CA GLY A 267 -13.77 -11.90 -9.65
C GLY A 267 -12.40 -11.27 -9.50
N ILE A 268 -11.70 -11.68 -8.46
CA ILE A 268 -10.35 -11.23 -8.16
C ILE A 268 -9.39 -12.43 -8.17
N SER A 269 -8.27 -12.29 -8.85
CA SER A 269 -7.23 -13.32 -8.92
C SER A 269 -5.89 -12.78 -8.45
N ALA A 270 -5.09 -13.65 -7.83
CA ALA A 270 -3.73 -13.32 -7.42
C ALA A 270 -2.82 -13.21 -8.65
N VAL A 271 -2.03 -12.14 -8.73
CA VAL A 271 -1.05 -11.91 -9.78
C VAL A 271 0.34 -12.13 -9.20
N THR A 272 0.86 -13.33 -9.38
CA THR A 272 2.20 -13.69 -8.90
C THR A 272 3.31 -12.99 -9.67
N ASP A 273 3.07 -12.67 -10.94
CA ASP A 273 3.96 -11.89 -11.79
C ASP A 273 3.21 -10.69 -12.41
N PRO A 274 3.25 -9.51 -11.76
CA PRO A 274 2.55 -8.33 -12.27
C PRO A 274 3.27 -7.63 -13.42
N THR A 275 4.48 -8.05 -13.80
CA THR A 275 5.32 -7.36 -14.80
C THR A 275 4.64 -7.29 -16.17
N GLY A 276 3.95 -8.34 -16.58
CA GLY A 276 3.20 -8.36 -17.83
C GLY A 276 2.06 -7.33 -17.92
N LEU A 277 1.68 -6.73 -16.78
CA LEU A 277 0.67 -5.66 -16.74
C LEU A 277 1.26 -4.26 -16.96
N PHE A 278 2.56 -4.09 -16.74
CA PHE A 278 3.24 -2.79 -16.73
C PHE A 278 4.34 -2.64 -17.77
N VAL A 279 4.58 -3.69 -18.55
CA VAL A 279 5.57 -3.71 -19.63
C VAL A 279 4.90 -4.30 -20.86
N GLU A 280 4.59 -3.43 -21.82
CA GLU A 280 4.05 -3.83 -23.13
C GLU A 280 5.17 -4.30 -24.04
N ASN A 281 5.39 -5.47 -24.37
CA ASN A 281 6.35 -5.96 -25.36
C ASN A 281 7.83 -5.56 -25.15
N HIS A 282 8.60 -6.45 -24.59
CA HIS A 282 10.07 -6.34 -24.50
C HIS A 282 10.78 -6.12 -25.86
N HIS A 283 10.06 -6.08 -26.97
CA HIS A 283 10.58 -6.05 -28.33
C HIS A 283 10.23 -4.79 -29.13
N ALA A 284 9.42 -3.88 -28.59
CA ALA A 284 9.08 -2.66 -29.29
C ALA A 284 10.25 -1.65 -29.22
N HIS A 285 10.99 -1.53 -30.33
CA HIS A 285 12.03 -0.51 -30.51
C HIS A 285 11.37 0.86 -30.82
N VAL A 286 10.65 1.43 -29.87
CA VAL A 286 9.99 2.72 -30.02
C VAL A 286 10.80 3.78 -29.29
N PRO A 287 11.18 4.90 -29.97
CA PRO A 287 11.80 6.02 -29.27
C PRO A 287 10.90 6.57 -28.16
N GLY A 288 11.51 6.94 -27.05
CA GLY A 288 10.78 7.50 -25.91
C GLY A 288 10.36 6.48 -24.86
N THR A 289 10.81 5.22 -24.96
CA THR A 289 10.48 4.19 -23.97
C THR A 289 11.71 3.72 -23.20
N CYS A 290 11.55 3.47 -21.91
CA CYS A 290 12.58 2.85 -21.07
C CYS A 290 11.91 2.10 -19.89
N VAL A 291 12.44 0.95 -19.54
CA VAL A 291 11.92 0.18 -18.40
C VAL A 291 12.68 0.53 -17.12
N ALA A 292 11.94 0.93 -16.09
CA ALA A 292 12.40 1.13 -14.74
C ALA A 292 12.14 -0.13 -13.89
N VAL A 293 12.94 -0.34 -12.85
CA VAL A 293 12.63 -1.30 -11.78
C VAL A 293 12.43 -0.51 -10.49
N THR A 294 11.20 -0.52 -9.98
CA THR A 294 10.82 0.12 -8.72
C THR A 294 10.64 -0.91 -7.62
N MET A 295 10.68 -0.48 -6.36
CA MET A 295 10.34 -1.33 -5.22
C MET A 295 8.99 -0.94 -4.65
N GLU A 296 8.12 -1.90 -4.56
CA GLU A 296 6.88 -1.80 -3.81
C GLU A 296 7.00 -2.63 -2.53
N GLY A 297 7.39 -1.95 -1.44
CA GLY A 297 7.83 -2.63 -0.24
C GLY A 297 9.11 -3.43 -0.51
N ARG A 298 9.06 -4.76 -0.37
CA ARG A 298 10.17 -5.68 -0.70
C ARG A 298 10.08 -6.29 -2.10
N ARG A 299 9.02 -5.96 -2.84
CA ARG A 299 8.79 -6.55 -4.15
C ARG A 299 9.31 -5.65 -5.26
N PRO A 300 10.28 -6.08 -6.05
CA PRO A 300 10.66 -5.38 -7.26
C PRO A 300 9.56 -5.52 -8.31
N LEU A 301 9.22 -4.41 -8.96
CA LEU A 301 8.25 -4.33 -10.06
C LEU A 301 8.89 -3.61 -11.23
N LEU A 302 8.72 -4.15 -12.43
CA LEU A 302 9.14 -3.47 -13.62
C LEU A 302 7.98 -2.63 -14.17
N ALA A 303 8.30 -1.41 -14.59
CA ALA A 303 7.31 -0.53 -15.20
C ALA A 303 7.95 0.22 -16.38
N GLU A 304 7.24 0.27 -17.49
CA GLU A 304 7.67 1.00 -18.66
C GLU A 304 7.33 2.49 -18.50
N VAL A 305 8.32 3.33 -18.69
CA VAL A 305 8.19 4.78 -18.77
C VAL A 305 8.16 5.17 -20.25
N GLN A 306 7.14 5.92 -20.64
CA GLN A 306 6.99 6.48 -21.98
C GLN A 306 7.09 7.99 -21.94
N ALA A 307 7.84 8.57 -22.85
CA ALA A 307 8.01 10.00 -22.98
C ALA A 307 7.79 10.45 -24.44
N LEU A 308 7.17 11.61 -24.59
CA LEU A 308 6.97 12.28 -25.85
C LEU A 308 7.40 13.74 -25.72
N ALA A 309 8.18 14.22 -26.68
CA ALA A 309 8.59 15.61 -26.76
C ALA A 309 8.20 16.17 -28.16
N THR A 310 7.30 17.13 -28.20
CA THR A 310 6.81 17.74 -29.44
C THR A 310 7.17 19.21 -29.48
N PRO A 311 7.75 19.74 -30.60
CA PRO A 311 8.01 21.14 -30.73
C PRO A 311 6.74 21.99 -30.50
N THR A 312 6.89 23.09 -29.79
CA THR A 312 5.79 24.04 -29.55
C THR A 312 6.27 25.48 -29.74
N ALA A 313 5.39 26.32 -30.25
CA ALA A 313 5.61 27.77 -30.35
C ALA A 313 5.13 28.52 -29.10
N SER A 314 4.60 27.81 -28.08
CA SER A 314 4.11 28.39 -26.83
C SER A 314 5.28 28.91 -26.00
N GLU A 315 5.15 30.14 -25.47
CA GLU A 315 6.09 30.68 -24.48
C GLU A 315 6.09 29.87 -23.15
N ARG A 316 5.03 29.12 -22.91
CA ARG A 316 4.87 28.25 -21.73
C ARG A 316 4.61 26.82 -22.19
N PRO A 317 5.63 26.03 -22.51
CA PRO A 317 5.49 24.65 -22.91
C PRO A 317 4.83 23.81 -21.82
N ARG A 318 3.97 22.88 -22.22
CA ARG A 318 3.26 21.99 -21.31
C ARG A 318 4.19 20.93 -20.74
N ARG A 319 3.99 20.61 -19.46
CA ARG A 319 4.66 19.52 -18.76
C ARG A 319 3.57 18.66 -18.12
N THR A 320 3.27 17.53 -18.72
CA THR A 320 2.19 16.64 -18.27
C THR A 320 2.78 15.30 -17.87
N THR A 321 2.41 14.84 -16.67
CA THR A 321 2.85 13.53 -16.15
C THR A 321 1.65 12.70 -15.76
N SER A 322 1.75 11.37 -15.94
CA SER A 322 0.79 10.38 -15.48
C SER A 322 1.54 9.20 -14.87
N GLY A 323 1.23 8.84 -13.64
CA GLY A 323 1.96 7.80 -12.90
C GLY A 323 3.37 8.16 -12.44
N LEU A 324 3.82 9.40 -12.71
CA LEU A 324 5.13 9.95 -12.34
C LEU A 324 4.96 11.21 -11.51
N ASP A 325 5.91 11.49 -10.59
CA ASP A 325 5.96 12.76 -9.86
C ASP A 325 6.39 13.90 -10.78
N GLY A 326 5.51 14.87 -10.97
CA GLY A 326 5.75 16.01 -11.87
C GLY A 326 6.93 16.87 -11.44
N SER A 327 7.21 17.01 -10.14
CA SER A 327 8.34 17.79 -9.62
C SER A 327 9.66 17.10 -9.96
N ARG A 328 9.72 15.77 -9.81
CA ARG A 328 10.90 15.00 -10.18
C ARG A 328 11.15 15.04 -11.69
N VAL A 329 10.11 14.90 -12.50
CA VAL A 329 10.25 15.02 -13.97
C VAL A 329 10.77 16.42 -14.34
N ALA A 330 10.31 17.49 -13.68
CA ALA A 330 10.82 18.84 -13.92
C ALA A 330 12.31 18.98 -13.55
N MET A 331 12.76 18.36 -12.45
CA MET A 331 14.18 18.31 -12.07
C MET A 331 15.02 17.55 -13.10
N VAL A 332 14.55 16.39 -13.55
CA VAL A 332 15.22 15.58 -14.58
C VAL A 332 15.36 16.37 -15.88
N LEU A 333 14.32 17.10 -16.30
CA LEU A 333 14.38 17.98 -17.48
C LEU A 333 15.45 19.07 -17.35
N ALA A 334 15.57 19.70 -16.17
CA ALA A 334 16.58 20.71 -15.90
C ALA A 334 18.01 20.12 -15.97
N VAL A 335 18.22 18.94 -15.40
CA VAL A 335 19.50 18.23 -15.43
C VAL A 335 19.88 17.83 -16.86
N LEU A 336 18.95 17.27 -17.64
CA LEU A 336 19.17 16.93 -19.05
C LEU A 336 19.56 18.15 -19.88
N GLN A 337 18.93 19.29 -19.63
CA GLN A 337 19.25 20.53 -20.31
C GLN A 337 20.65 21.04 -19.94
N GLN A 338 20.96 21.06 -18.62
CA GLN A 338 22.21 21.66 -18.11
C GLN A 338 23.43 20.79 -18.42
N HIS A 339 23.34 19.48 -18.21
CA HIS A 339 24.48 18.57 -18.26
C HIS A 339 24.61 17.79 -19.57
N CYS A 340 23.49 17.53 -20.27
CA CYS A 340 23.47 16.74 -21.49
C CYS A 340 23.18 17.56 -22.76
N GLY A 341 22.92 18.87 -22.63
CA GLY A 341 22.61 19.75 -23.74
C GLY A 341 21.30 19.44 -24.46
N ILE A 342 20.41 18.68 -23.83
CA ILE A 342 19.09 18.31 -24.39
C ILE A 342 18.11 19.44 -24.08
N ARG A 343 17.89 20.32 -25.08
CA ARG A 343 17.04 21.51 -24.92
C ARG A 343 15.58 21.20 -25.18
N LEU A 344 14.78 21.14 -24.11
CA LEU A 344 13.34 20.90 -24.17
C LEU A 344 12.49 22.13 -23.85
N HIS A 345 13.11 23.33 -23.77
CA HIS A 345 12.41 24.58 -23.48
C HIS A 345 11.37 24.98 -24.54
N ALA A 346 11.56 24.55 -25.80
CA ALA A 346 10.64 24.79 -26.91
C ALA A 346 9.84 23.53 -27.29
N HIS A 347 9.62 22.62 -26.35
CA HIS A 347 8.86 21.40 -26.59
C HIS A 347 7.81 21.22 -25.48
N ASP A 348 6.60 20.82 -25.86
CA ASP A 348 5.68 20.20 -24.94
C ASP A 348 6.20 18.81 -24.60
N VAL A 349 6.19 18.48 -23.31
CA VAL A 349 6.69 17.19 -22.79
C VAL A 349 5.58 16.46 -22.07
N PHE A 350 5.40 15.22 -22.47
CA PHE A 350 4.48 14.28 -21.85
C PHE A 350 5.29 13.08 -21.39
N ALA A 351 5.08 12.65 -20.15
CA ALA A 351 5.70 11.47 -19.60
C ALA A 351 4.68 10.63 -18.83
N SER A 352 4.61 9.35 -19.10
CA SER A 352 3.65 8.45 -18.46
C SER A 352 4.24 7.09 -18.18
N THR A 353 3.59 6.36 -17.28
CA THR A 353 3.83 4.93 -17.07
C THR A 353 2.76 4.10 -17.77
N VAL A 354 3.11 2.88 -18.16
CA VAL A 354 2.18 1.93 -18.75
C VAL A 354 1.39 1.21 -17.64
N GLY A 355 0.16 0.79 -17.94
CA GLY A 355 -0.67 -0.04 -17.06
C GLY A 355 -1.15 0.63 -15.77
N GLY A 356 -1.00 1.96 -15.64
CA GLY A 356 -1.40 2.70 -14.43
C GLY A 356 -0.43 2.54 -13.26
N ALA A 357 0.80 2.06 -13.49
CA ALA A 357 1.84 2.02 -12.47
C ALA A 357 2.14 3.41 -11.91
N ARG A 358 2.41 3.51 -10.60
CA ARG A 358 2.85 4.76 -9.98
C ARG A 358 4.32 4.63 -9.58
N LEU A 359 5.18 5.41 -10.20
CA LEU A 359 6.60 5.49 -9.89
C LEU A 359 6.86 6.75 -9.06
N SER A 360 6.83 6.61 -7.75
CA SER A 360 7.12 7.69 -6.79
C SER A 360 8.56 7.64 -6.27
N GLU A 361 9.26 6.55 -6.51
CA GLU A 361 10.60 6.31 -6.03
C GLU A 361 11.65 6.99 -6.91
N PRO A 362 12.66 7.69 -6.34
CA PRO A 362 13.74 8.32 -7.09
C PRO A 362 14.55 7.38 -7.99
N ALA A 363 14.53 6.08 -7.71
CA ALA A 363 15.18 5.07 -8.53
C ALA A 363 14.74 5.06 -10.00
N SER A 364 13.55 5.58 -10.31
CA SER A 364 13.00 5.69 -11.66
C SER A 364 13.52 6.89 -12.47
N ASP A 365 14.23 7.84 -11.84
CA ASP A 365 14.70 9.06 -12.52
C ASP A 365 15.54 8.77 -13.76
N LEU A 366 16.45 7.78 -13.65
CA LEU A 366 17.30 7.41 -14.79
C LEU A 366 16.47 6.89 -15.96
N ALA A 367 15.46 6.07 -15.71
CA ALA A 367 14.56 5.58 -16.76
C ALA A 367 13.76 6.73 -17.40
N VAL A 368 13.28 7.70 -16.59
CA VAL A 368 12.62 8.91 -17.08
C VAL A 368 13.56 9.74 -17.94
N ALA A 369 14.80 9.95 -17.50
CA ALA A 369 15.79 10.70 -18.27
C ALA A 369 16.15 10.02 -19.59
N VAL A 370 16.33 8.71 -19.57
CA VAL A 370 16.63 7.90 -20.75
C VAL A 370 15.47 7.93 -21.74
N SER A 371 14.22 7.79 -21.28
CA SER A 371 13.04 7.86 -22.17
C SER A 371 12.89 9.25 -22.79
N LEU A 372 13.11 10.33 -22.03
CA LEU A 372 13.11 11.71 -22.56
C LEU A 372 14.22 11.95 -23.58
N ALA A 373 15.43 11.48 -23.31
CA ALA A 373 16.57 11.58 -24.23
C ALA A 373 16.31 10.77 -25.52
N SER A 374 15.76 9.57 -25.38
CA SER A 374 15.36 8.70 -26.50
C SER A 374 14.30 9.37 -27.39
N ALA A 375 13.24 9.92 -26.78
CA ALA A 375 12.20 10.67 -27.49
C ALA A 375 12.78 11.85 -28.29
N THR A 376 13.68 12.63 -27.66
CA THR A 376 14.29 13.81 -28.27
C THR A 376 15.26 13.44 -29.38
N ALA A 377 16.02 12.35 -29.21
CA ALA A 377 16.97 11.87 -30.21
C ALA A 377 16.28 11.13 -31.38
N GLY A 378 14.99 10.75 -31.24
CA GLY A 378 14.30 9.90 -32.20
C GLY A 378 14.93 8.49 -32.31
N ARG A 379 15.61 8.02 -31.25
CA ARG A 379 16.35 6.76 -31.23
C ARG A 379 15.82 5.89 -30.11
N PRO A 380 15.44 4.63 -30.38
CA PRO A 380 14.98 3.72 -29.33
C PRO A 380 16.12 3.33 -28.37
N VAL A 381 15.75 3.03 -27.13
CA VAL A 381 16.64 2.35 -26.19
C VAL A 381 16.87 0.92 -26.70
N PRO A 382 18.09 0.37 -26.60
CA PRO A 382 18.34 -1.01 -27.00
C PRO A 382 17.42 -2.00 -26.27
N ALA A 383 16.98 -3.05 -26.97
CA ALA A 383 16.09 -4.06 -26.40
C ALA A 383 16.72 -4.76 -25.19
N GLY A 384 15.90 -5.08 -24.20
CA GLY A 384 16.31 -5.80 -23.01
C GLY A 384 17.15 -4.96 -22.04
N VAL A 385 17.09 -3.63 -22.13
CA VAL A 385 17.71 -2.70 -21.18
C VAL A 385 16.71 -2.28 -20.11
N VAL A 386 17.15 -2.28 -18.86
CA VAL A 386 16.50 -1.57 -17.74
C VAL A 386 17.42 -0.48 -17.22
N ALA A 387 16.85 0.62 -16.74
CA ALA A 387 17.59 1.72 -16.17
C ALA A 387 17.06 2.05 -14.76
N MET A 388 17.95 2.18 -13.79
CA MET A 388 17.61 2.53 -12.40
C MET A 388 18.72 3.36 -11.76
N GLY A 389 18.32 4.47 -11.14
CA GLY A 389 19.23 5.38 -10.46
C GLY A 389 18.53 6.67 -10.10
N GLU A 390 18.85 7.23 -8.95
CA GLU A 390 18.43 8.58 -8.57
C GLU A 390 19.36 9.59 -9.24
N ILE A 391 18.80 10.64 -9.82
CA ILE A 391 19.56 11.71 -10.46
C ILE A 391 19.69 12.89 -9.51
N GLY A 392 20.92 13.27 -9.18
CA GLY A 392 21.22 14.51 -8.47
C GLY A 392 21.26 15.74 -9.39
N LEU A 393 21.13 16.92 -8.80
CA LEU A 393 21.09 18.19 -9.57
C LEU A 393 22.41 18.53 -10.29
N ALA A 394 23.53 17.98 -9.84
CA ALA A 394 24.82 18.08 -10.53
C ALA A 394 25.01 17.05 -11.66
N GLY A 395 23.99 16.24 -11.94
CA GLY A 395 23.99 15.21 -12.97
C GLY A 395 24.54 13.85 -12.51
N GLU A 396 25.02 13.76 -11.27
CA GLU A 396 25.52 12.54 -10.68
C GLU A 396 24.40 11.50 -10.51
N LEU A 397 24.75 10.23 -10.62
CA LEU A 397 23.84 9.13 -10.29
C LEU A 397 24.10 8.62 -8.86
N ARG A 398 23.04 8.57 -8.08
CA ARG A 398 23.05 8.11 -6.70
C ARG A 398 22.50 6.70 -6.61
N ARG A 399 23.04 5.95 -5.66
CA ARG A 399 22.64 4.59 -5.35
C ARG A 399 21.16 4.51 -5.00
N VAL A 400 20.55 3.41 -5.43
CA VAL A 400 19.18 3.05 -5.06
C VAL A 400 19.20 1.85 -4.11
N ARG A 401 18.18 1.75 -3.28
CA ARG A 401 18.04 0.63 -2.34
C ARG A 401 17.78 -0.67 -3.09
N ASP A 402 18.21 -1.77 -2.50
CA ASP A 402 17.90 -3.14 -2.94
C ASP A 402 18.28 -3.42 -4.41
N LEU A 403 19.35 -2.77 -4.90
CA LEU A 403 19.82 -2.90 -6.27
C LEU A 403 20.01 -4.36 -6.71
N PRO A 404 20.61 -5.27 -5.91
CA PRO A 404 20.73 -6.68 -6.28
C PRO A 404 19.40 -7.36 -6.54
N GLN A 405 18.35 -7.09 -5.73
CA GLN A 405 17.02 -7.67 -5.91
C GLN A 405 16.35 -7.17 -7.18
N ARG A 406 16.50 -5.87 -7.49
CA ARG A 406 15.99 -5.26 -8.73
C ARG A 406 16.63 -5.89 -9.96
N ILE A 407 17.94 -6.10 -9.93
CA ILE A 407 18.69 -6.72 -11.02
C ILE A 407 18.26 -8.18 -11.20
N ALA A 408 18.18 -8.95 -10.10
CA ALA A 408 17.73 -10.33 -10.14
C ALA A 408 16.35 -10.48 -10.74
N GLU A 409 15.41 -9.61 -10.38
CA GLU A 409 14.05 -9.64 -10.94
C GLU A 409 14.03 -9.26 -12.43
N ALA A 410 14.77 -8.25 -12.84
CA ALA A 410 14.89 -7.89 -14.25
C ALA A 410 15.52 -9.03 -15.06
N ALA A 411 16.54 -9.70 -14.53
CA ALA A 411 17.16 -10.88 -15.14
C ALA A 411 16.17 -12.04 -15.28
N ARG A 412 15.40 -12.34 -14.22
CA ARG A 412 14.35 -13.36 -14.22
C ARG A 412 13.32 -13.13 -15.33
N LEU A 413 13.02 -11.87 -15.63
CA LEU A 413 12.06 -11.44 -16.64
C LEU A 413 12.67 -11.32 -18.03
N GLY A 414 13.92 -11.74 -18.22
CA GLY A 414 14.57 -11.84 -19.52
C GLY A 414 15.25 -10.56 -20.02
N PHE A 415 15.38 -9.53 -19.18
CA PHE A 415 16.20 -8.37 -19.49
C PHE A 415 17.67 -8.76 -19.46
N ARG A 416 18.48 -8.12 -20.31
CA ARG A 416 19.87 -8.50 -20.57
C ARG A 416 20.89 -7.49 -20.03
N VAL A 417 20.49 -6.24 -19.87
CA VAL A 417 21.37 -5.15 -19.47
C VAL A 417 20.69 -4.27 -18.44
N ALA A 418 21.37 -4.03 -17.31
CA ALA A 418 20.98 -3.04 -16.31
C ALA A 418 21.97 -1.86 -16.34
N VAL A 419 21.47 -0.66 -16.56
CA VAL A 419 22.23 0.60 -16.41
C VAL A 419 21.94 1.14 -15.02
N VAL A 420 22.98 1.25 -14.19
CA VAL A 420 22.87 1.52 -12.75
C VAL A 420 23.92 2.53 -12.30
N PRO A 421 23.76 3.17 -11.13
CA PRO A 421 24.82 3.97 -10.53
C PRO A 421 26.06 3.12 -10.25
N MET A 422 27.25 3.69 -10.52
CA MET A 422 28.53 3.04 -10.29
C MET A 422 28.78 2.81 -8.79
N GLU A 423 29.39 1.66 -8.46
CA GLU A 423 29.78 1.34 -7.08
C GLU A 423 31.00 2.18 -6.63
N PRO A 424 31.05 2.58 -5.33
CA PRO A 424 32.24 3.26 -4.79
C PRO A 424 33.48 2.38 -4.93
N GLY A 425 34.53 2.93 -5.53
CA GLY A 425 35.78 2.22 -5.78
C GLY A 425 35.84 1.49 -7.12
N GLU A 426 34.74 1.38 -7.85
CA GLU A 426 34.80 0.98 -9.26
C GLU A 426 35.54 2.04 -10.08
N ARG A 427 36.45 1.60 -10.94
CA ARG A 427 37.13 2.51 -11.89
C ARG A 427 36.19 2.80 -13.04
N ILE A 428 36.06 4.08 -13.39
CA ILE A 428 35.38 4.49 -14.63
C ILE A 428 36.14 3.80 -15.78
N PRO A 429 35.47 2.93 -16.56
CA PRO A 429 36.12 2.35 -17.73
C PRO A 429 36.55 3.50 -18.65
N GLY A 430 37.84 3.60 -18.96
CA GLY A 430 38.43 4.69 -19.78
C GLY A 430 37.82 4.84 -21.17
N ASN A 431 37.04 3.86 -21.63
CA ASN A 431 36.21 3.87 -22.79
C ASN A 431 34.87 3.21 -22.46
N LEU A 432 33.85 4.00 -22.09
CA LEU A 432 32.47 3.55 -22.01
C LEU A 432 32.03 3.06 -23.40
N ARG A 433 32.02 1.74 -23.60
CA ARG A 433 31.59 1.16 -24.87
C ARG A 433 30.07 1.08 -24.92
N PRO A 434 29.46 1.37 -26.08
CA PRO A 434 28.03 1.16 -26.27
C PRO A 434 27.59 -0.26 -25.96
N VAL A 435 26.33 -0.41 -25.54
CA VAL A 435 25.72 -1.68 -25.09
C VAL A 435 25.85 -2.82 -26.09
N ASP A 436 26.06 -2.52 -27.38
CA ASP A 436 26.16 -3.52 -28.47
C ASP A 436 27.48 -4.33 -28.48
N HIS A 437 28.49 -3.94 -27.71
CA HIS A 437 29.77 -4.63 -27.71
C HIS A 437 29.92 -5.47 -26.43
N VAL A 438 29.92 -6.79 -26.61
CA VAL A 438 30.04 -7.81 -25.58
C VAL A 438 31.44 -7.79 -24.97
N HIS A 439 31.60 -7.27 -23.76
CA HIS A 439 32.73 -7.59 -22.89
C HIS A 439 32.19 -8.12 -21.57
N PRO A 440 32.86 -9.11 -20.94
CA PRO A 440 32.40 -9.67 -19.68
C PRO A 440 32.51 -8.61 -18.57
N VAL A 441 31.40 -8.01 -18.24
CA VAL A 441 31.18 -7.27 -16.98
C VAL A 441 30.57 -8.28 -16.01
N PRO A 442 30.73 -8.13 -14.69
CA PRO A 442 30.10 -9.04 -13.72
C PRO A 442 28.63 -9.25 -14.08
N SER A 443 28.24 -10.48 -14.35
CA SER A 443 26.85 -10.82 -14.64
C SER A 443 26.20 -11.28 -13.35
N VAL A 444 25.03 -10.71 -13.04
CA VAL A 444 24.12 -11.24 -12.02
C VAL A 444 23.05 -12.00 -12.77
N ASP A 445 22.93 -13.30 -12.52
CA ASP A 445 21.95 -14.19 -13.17
C ASP A 445 21.90 -14.09 -14.70
N GLY A 446 23.08 -13.93 -15.34
CA GLY A 446 23.21 -13.80 -16.79
C GLY A 446 22.94 -12.39 -17.35
N MET A 447 22.57 -11.41 -16.52
CA MET A 447 22.37 -10.02 -16.90
C MET A 447 23.67 -9.23 -16.80
N ARG A 448 23.97 -8.44 -17.83
CA ARG A 448 25.09 -7.49 -17.83
C ARG A 448 24.73 -6.25 -17.01
N VAL A 449 25.52 -5.94 -15.99
CA VAL A 449 25.36 -4.72 -15.19
C VAL A 449 26.36 -3.67 -15.65
N VAL A 450 25.89 -2.47 -15.99
CA VAL A 450 26.69 -1.34 -16.45
C VAL A 450 26.60 -0.21 -15.43
N GLY A 451 27.64 -0.09 -14.60
CA GLY A 451 27.79 1.00 -13.64
C GLY A 451 28.20 2.30 -14.34
N VAL A 452 27.48 3.40 -14.10
CA VAL A 452 27.77 4.71 -14.67
C VAL A 452 27.76 5.81 -13.59
N PRO A 453 28.71 6.77 -13.63
CA PRO A 453 28.84 7.79 -12.59
C PRO A 453 27.77 8.88 -12.66
N ASP A 454 27.31 9.21 -13.87
CA ASP A 454 26.42 10.33 -14.13
C ASP A 454 25.49 10.07 -15.32
N ILE A 455 24.55 10.98 -15.54
CA ILE A 455 23.56 10.88 -16.63
C ILE A 455 24.21 10.96 -18.00
N THR A 456 25.28 11.73 -18.16
CA THR A 456 25.96 11.88 -19.45
C THR A 456 26.58 10.56 -19.89
N ALA A 457 27.27 9.87 -18.97
CA ALA A 457 27.81 8.54 -19.18
C ALA A 457 26.70 7.51 -19.50
N ALA A 458 25.56 7.57 -18.81
CA ALA A 458 24.42 6.70 -19.08
C ALA A 458 23.90 6.88 -20.52
N LEU A 459 23.73 8.11 -20.97
CA LEU A 459 23.27 8.40 -22.33
C LEU A 459 24.30 8.02 -23.39
N GLN A 460 25.60 8.14 -23.10
CA GLN A 460 26.67 7.68 -24.00
C GLN A 460 26.63 6.17 -24.20
N VAL A 461 26.54 5.41 -23.12
CA VAL A 461 26.44 3.93 -23.14
C VAL A 461 25.22 3.48 -23.96
N LEU A 462 24.11 4.22 -23.88
CA LEU A 462 22.87 3.93 -24.61
C LEU A 462 22.83 4.55 -26.02
N LYS A 463 23.90 5.21 -26.49
CA LYS A 463 23.98 5.93 -27.78
C LYS A 463 22.91 7.02 -27.94
N LEU A 464 22.45 7.61 -26.86
CA LEU A 464 21.42 8.65 -26.81
C LEU A 464 22.01 10.06 -26.66
N SER A 465 23.33 10.20 -26.45
CA SER A 465 24.02 11.49 -26.49
C SER A 465 23.93 12.10 -27.89
N ARG A 466 23.81 13.42 -27.99
CA ARG A 466 24.01 14.12 -29.28
C ARG A 466 25.38 13.76 -29.81
N ALA A 467 25.47 13.29 -31.06
CA ALA A 467 26.73 13.29 -31.78
C ALA A 467 27.27 14.71 -31.71
N GLU A 468 28.54 14.90 -31.33
CA GLU A 468 29.22 16.16 -31.44
C GLU A 468 29.05 16.62 -32.91
N GLN A 469 28.21 17.64 -33.14
CA GLN A 469 28.20 18.32 -34.39
C GLN A 469 29.55 19.02 -34.41
N GLY A 470 30.47 18.50 -35.24
CA GLY A 470 31.72 19.15 -35.52
C GLY A 470 31.49 20.61 -35.85
N PRO A 471 32.47 21.50 -35.61
CA PRO A 471 32.33 22.92 -35.86
C PRO A 471 31.79 23.13 -37.26
N ARG A 472 30.66 23.85 -37.40
CA ARG A 472 30.18 24.31 -38.70
C ARG A 472 31.31 25.12 -39.33
N PRO A 473 31.77 24.81 -40.57
CA PRO A 473 32.68 25.67 -41.24
C PRO A 473 32.02 27.04 -41.38
N VAL A 474 32.79 28.08 -41.06
CA VAL A 474 32.47 29.52 -41.18
C VAL A 474 32.26 29.89 -42.62
#